data_da113d866d1d1f7020d42f81786d0dfd
#
_entry.id   da113d866d1d1f7020d42f81786d0dfd
#
_cell.length_a   1.000
_cell.length_b   1.000
_cell.length_c   1.000
_cell.angle_alpha   90.00
_cell.angle_beta   90.00
_cell.angle_gamma   90.00
#
_symmetry.space_group_name_H-M   'P 1'
#
loop_
_entity.id
_entity.type
_entity.pdbx_description
1 polymer ?
#
loop_
_entity_poly.entity_id
_entity_poly.type
_entity_poly.pdbx_seq_one_letter_code
_entity_poly.pdbx_strand_id
1 'polypeptide(L)'
;MPTISIQRRHKLDHKKAKAAAQKIAKDLHQRFDLQCTWDGDNVSFQRPGVSGDMRVGKSDVELNVQLSFLMTPLKGPIENAIRNELDTLFGKA
;
A
#
# COMPACT_ATOMS: atom_id res chain seq x y z
N MET A 1 -1.18 14.45 12.07
CA MET A 1 -2.12 13.64 11.27
C MET A 1 -1.67 12.18 11.30
N PRO A 2 -2.60 11.22 11.43
CA PRO A 2 -2.22 9.81 11.43
C PRO A 2 -1.57 9.42 10.10
N THR A 3 -0.48 8.69 10.19
CA THR A 3 0.28 8.26 9.01
C THR A 3 0.64 6.79 9.15
N ILE A 4 0.46 6.05 8.09
CA ILE A 4 0.94 4.67 7.97
C ILE A 4 2.18 4.71 7.08
N SER A 5 3.30 4.20 7.58
CA SER A 5 4.54 4.16 6.82
C SER A 5 5.14 2.77 7.00
N ILE A 6 5.19 2.02 5.92
CA ILE A 6 5.67 0.63 5.95
C ILE A 6 6.69 0.46 4.84
N GLN A 7 7.82 -0.15 5.20
CA GLN A 7 8.84 -0.54 4.24
C GLN A 7 9.12 -2.04 4.43
N ARG A 8 9.20 -2.77 3.34
CA ARG A 8 9.42 -4.21 3.40
C ARG A 8 10.43 -4.62 2.34
N ARG A 9 11.45 -5.37 2.72
CA ARG A 9 12.37 -5.94 1.75
C ARG A 9 11.77 -7.21 1.15
N HIS A 10 12.12 -7.49 -0.11
CA HIS A 10 11.65 -8.68 -0.78
C HIS A 10 12.75 -9.27 -1.65
N LYS A 11 12.58 -10.54 -2.03
CA LYS A 11 13.50 -11.25 -2.92
C LYS A 11 12.86 -11.61 -4.25
N LEU A 12 11.73 -10.98 -4.57
CA LEU A 12 11.03 -11.19 -5.83
C LEU A 12 11.71 -10.41 -6.95
N ASP A 13 11.63 -10.89 -8.19
CA ASP A 13 12.04 -10.09 -9.30
C ASP A 13 11.07 -8.90 -9.45
N HIS A 14 11.48 -7.90 -10.24
CA HIS A 14 10.71 -6.66 -10.38
C HIS A 14 9.30 -6.91 -10.92
N LYS A 15 9.18 -7.83 -11.87
CA LYS A 15 7.89 -8.14 -12.48
C LYS A 15 6.93 -8.75 -11.47
N LYS A 16 7.40 -9.70 -10.66
CA LYS A 16 6.57 -10.31 -9.62
C LYS A 16 6.25 -9.34 -8.51
N ALA A 17 7.21 -8.50 -8.13
CA ALA A 17 6.98 -7.49 -7.11
C ALA A 17 5.92 -6.49 -7.56
N LYS A 18 5.96 -6.06 -8.82
CA LYS A 18 4.96 -5.15 -9.35
C LYS A 18 3.58 -5.81 -9.43
N ALA A 19 3.52 -7.08 -9.81
CA ALA A 19 2.25 -7.81 -9.84
C ALA A 19 1.65 -7.91 -8.44
N ALA A 20 2.47 -8.17 -7.43
CA ALA A 20 2.03 -8.21 -6.03
C ALA A 20 1.52 -6.84 -5.58
N ALA A 21 2.23 -5.77 -5.94
CA ALA A 21 1.80 -4.41 -5.62
C ALA A 21 0.46 -4.07 -6.28
N GLN A 22 0.25 -4.52 -7.52
CA GLN A 22 -1.02 -4.31 -8.20
C GLN A 22 -2.16 -5.01 -7.47
N LYS A 23 -1.89 -6.18 -6.91
CA LYS A 23 -2.88 -6.93 -6.13
C LYS A 23 -3.24 -6.19 -4.85
N ILE A 24 -2.24 -5.62 -4.17
CA ILE A 24 -2.48 -4.80 -2.97
C ILE A 24 -3.32 -3.58 -3.32
N ALA A 25 -2.98 -2.88 -4.40
CA ALA A 25 -3.71 -1.70 -4.83
C ALA A 25 -5.17 -2.04 -5.14
N LYS A 26 -5.39 -3.15 -5.82
CA LYS A 26 -6.75 -3.60 -6.14
C LYS A 26 -7.55 -3.91 -4.89
N ASP A 27 -6.93 -4.56 -3.91
CA ASP A 27 -7.59 -4.91 -2.65
C ASP A 27 -7.96 -3.65 -1.86
N LEU A 28 -7.06 -2.68 -1.81
CA LEU A 28 -7.34 -1.41 -1.14
C LEU A 28 -8.47 -0.66 -1.83
N HIS A 29 -8.51 -0.71 -3.17
CA HIS A 29 -9.62 -0.11 -3.91
C HIS A 29 -10.95 -0.76 -3.57
N GLN A 30 -10.98 -2.09 -3.53
CA GLN A 30 -12.21 -2.83 -3.28
C GLN A 30 -12.70 -2.70 -1.84
N ARG A 31 -11.78 -2.71 -0.88
CA ARG A 31 -12.14 -2.69 0.54
C ARG A 31 -12.39 -1.29 1.08
N PHE A 32 -11.60 -0.33 0.64
CA PHE A 32 -11.59 1.01 1.23
C PHE A 32 -11.94 2.11 0.24
N ASP A 33 -12.29 1.74 -0.97
CA ASP A 33 -12.69 2.68 -2.03
C ASP A 33 -11.59 3.69 -2.37
N LEU A 34 -10.33 3.26 -2.28
CA LEU A 34 -9.21 4.10 -2.65
C LEU A 34 -9.03 4.09 -4.16
N GLN A 35 -8.94 5.27 -4.76
CA GLN A 35 -8.64 5.40 -6.18
C GLN A 35 -7.15 5.22 -6.39
N CYS A 36 -6.77 4.36 -7.31
CA CYS A 36 -5.37 4.03 -7.56
C CYS A 36 -4.95 4.53 -8.93
N THR A 37 -3.84 5.26 -8.97
CA THR A 37 -3.27 5.77 -10.23
C THR A 37 -1.82 5.32 -10.31
N TRP A 38 -1.49 4.59 -11.36
CA TRP A 38 -0.13 4.08 -11.57
C TRP A 38 0.69 5.04 -12.41
N ASP A 39 1.96 5.20 -12.02
CA ASP A 39 2.95 5.95 -12.78
C ASP A 39 4.26 5.15 -12.69
N GLY A 40 4.52 4.32 -13.70
CA GLY A 40 5.69 3.43 -13.66
C GLY A 40 5.57 2.42 -12.52
N ASP A 41 6.51 2.49 -11.58
CA ASP A 41 6.55 1.59 -10.42
C ASP A 41 5.93 2.22 -9.19
N ASN A 42 5.28 3.36 -9.33
CA ASN A 42 4.61 4.04 -8.24
C ASN A 42 3.11 4.00 -8.44
N VAL A 43 2.37 3.82 -7.34
CA VAL A 43 0.93 3.95 -7.37
C VAL A 43 0.51 4.96 -6.32
N SER A 44 -0.40 5.85 -6.69
CA SER A 44 -0.98 6.84 -5.78
C SER A 44 -2.37 6.39 -5.37
N PHE A 45 -2.67 6.51 -4.09
CA PHE A 45 -3.98 6.20 -3.53
C PHE A 45 -4.67 7.47 -3.09
N GLN A 46 -5.95 7.60 -3.40
CA GLN A 46 -6.68 8.80 -3.02
C GLN A 46 -8.16 8.52 -2.81
N ARG A 47 -8.70 9.13 -1.77
CA ARG A 47 -10.13 9.28 -1.53
C ARG A 47 -10.29 10.46 -0.57
N PRO A 48 -11.52 10.99 -0.38
CA PRO A 48 -11.71 12.05 0.61
C PRO A 48 -11.20 11.62 1.99
N GLY A 49 -10.25 12.37 2.52
CA GLY A 49 -9.68 12.11 3.84
C GLY A 49 -8.54 11.11 3.88
N VAL A 50 -8.17 10.50 2.75
CA VAL A 50 -7.07 9.54 2.69
C VAL A 50 -6.23 9.79 1.44
N SER A 51 -4.92 9.86 1.60
CA SER A 51 -4.00 9.94 0.47
C SER A 51 -2.76 9.11 0.78
N GLY A 52 -2.14 8.56 -0.25
CA GLY A 52 -0.95 7.75 -0.04
C GLY A 52 -0.31 7.35 -1.33
N ASP A 53 0.80 6.64 -1.19
CA ASP A 53 1.53 6.13 -2.36
C ASP A 53 2.28 4.87 -1.97
N MET A 54 2.58 4.07 -2.98
CA MET A 54 3.41 2.87 -2.83
C MET A 54 4.44 2.85 -3.95
N ARG A 55 5.68 2.59 -3.60
CA ARG A 55 6.79 2.49 -4.55
C ARG A 55 7.35 1.08 -4.54
N VAL A 56 7.49 0.50 -5.72
CA VAL A 56 8.06 -0.83 -5.89
C VAL A 56 9.50 -0.69 -6.35
N GLY A 57 10.45 -1.04 -5.47
CA GLY A 57 11.86 -1.05 -5.82
C GLY A 57 12.36 -2.44 -6.22
N LYS A 58 13.64 -2.52 -6.54
CA LYS A 58 14.24 -3.80 -6.94
C LYS A 58 14.25 -4.82 -5.81
N SER A 59 14.48 -4.36 -4.59
CA SER A 59 14.62 -5.26 -3.43
C SER A 59 13.76 -4.83 -2.25
N ASP A 60 12.93 -3.81 -2.43
CA ASP A 60 12.05 -3.35 -1.37
C ASP A 60 10.75 -2.79 -1.94
N VAL A 61 9.77 -2.65 -1.08
CA VAL A 61 8.53 -1.95 -1.37
C VAL A 61 8.29 -0.98 -0.22
N GLU A 62 7.87 0.23 -0.55
CA GLU A 62 7.62 1.27 0.43
C GLU A 62 6.22 1.81 0.23
N LEU A 63 5.48 1.91 1.32
CA LEU A 63 4.10 2.36 1.28
C LEU A 63 3.87 3.41 2.36
N ASN A 64 3.27 4.52 1.97
CA ASN A 64 2.92 5.60 2.87
C ASN A 64 1.46 5.96 2.66
N VAL A 65 0.72 6.11 3.76
CA VAL A 65 -0.69 6.51 3.72
C VAL A 65 -0.89 7.57 4.79
N GLN A 66 -1.55 8.65 4.41
CA GLN A 66 -1.90 9.73 5.33
C GLN A 66 -3.42 9.81 5.43
N LEU A 67 -3.91 9.89 6.66
CA LEU A 67 -5.33 9.98 6.93
C LEU A 67 -5.65 11.30 7.61
N SER A 68 -6.78 11.90 7.23
CA SER A 68 -7.28 13.06 7.95
C SER A 68 -7.73 12.65 9.36
N PHE A 69 -7.91 13.63 10.22
CA PHE A 69 -8.36 13.38 11.59
C PHE A 69 -9.67 12.58 11.62
N LEU A 70 -10.59 12.91 10.72
CA LEU A 70 -11.89 12.23 10.67
C LEU A 70 -11.81 10.77 10.24
N MET A 71 -10.73 10.42 9.53
CA MET A 71 -10.53 9.05 9.04
C MET A 71 -9.63 8.21 9.94
N THR A 72 -9.25 8.73 11.09
CA THR A 72 -8.40 8.01 12.05
C THR A 72 -8.94 6.62 12.41
N PRO A 73 -10.24 6.40 12.57
CA PRO A 73 -10.75 5.05 12.86
C PRO A 73 -10.41 4.01 11.79
N LEU A 74 -10.12 4.43 10.56
CA LEU A 74 -9.74 3.51 9.49
C LEU A 74 -8.26 3.16 9.49
N LYS A 75 -7.43 3.84 10.30
CA LYS A 75 -5.98 3.60 10.31
C LYS A 75 -5.66 2.15 10.65
N GLY A 76 -6.24 1.61 11.72
CA GLY A 76 -6.02 0.22 12.12
C GLY A 76 -6.40 -0.78 11.05
N PRO A 77 -7.65 -0.77 10.56
CA PRO A 77 -8.07 -1.68 9.49
C PRO A 77 -7.23 -1.57 8.22
N ILE A 78 -6.91 -0.36 7.78
CA ILE A 78 -6.08 -0.16 6.58
C ILE A 78 -4.67 -0.71 6.81
N GLU A 79 -4.06 -0.37 7.94
CA GLU A 79 -2.71 -0.83 8.26
C GLU A 79 -2.66 -2.35 8.35
N ASN A 80 -3.62 -2.97 9.01
CA ASN A 80 -3.67 -4.42 9.14
C ASN A 80 -3.85 -5.10 7.78
N ALA A 81 -4.70 -4.56 6.92
CA ALA A 81 -4.89 -5.10 5.58
C ALA A 81 -3.60 -5.04 4.78
N ILE A 82 -2.90 -3.90 4.83
CA ILE A 82 -1.64 -3.72 4.13
C ILE A 82 -0.58 -4.68 4.65
N ARG A 83 -0.42 -4.79 5.98
CA ARG A 83 0.57 -5.68 6.56
C ARG A 83 0.31 -7.15 6.21
N ASN A 84 -0.95 -7.57 6.24
CA ASN A 84 -1.33 -8.92 5.86
C ASN A 84 -1.00 -9.21 4.40
N GLU A 85 -1.30 -8.26 3.51
CA GLU A 85 -0.99 -8.41 2.10
C GLU A 85 0.52 -8.47 1.86
N LEU A 86 1.28 -7.61 2.55
CA LEU A 86 2.74 -7.62 2.42
C LEU A 86 3.32 -8.93 2.93
N ASP A 87 2.82 -9.44 4.06
CA ASP A 87 3.30 -10.72 4.59
C ASP A 87 2.99 -11.87 3.62
N THR A 88 1.83 -11.84 3.00
CA THR A 88 1.40 -12.90 2.08
C THR A 88 2.15 -12.84 0.76
N LEU A 89 2.32 -11.64 0.19
CA LEU A 89 2.82 -11.47 -1.17
C LEU A 89 4.33 -11.26 -1.23
N PHE A 90 4.91 -10.59 -0.22
CA PHE A 90 6.35 -10.30 -0.19
C PHE A 90 7.11 -11.08 0.88
N GLY A 91 6.40 -11.81 1.72
CA GLY A 91 7.02 -12.53 2.82
C GLY A 91 7.23 -11.64 4.04
N LYS A 92 7.45 -12.27 5.18
CA LYS A 92 7.71 -11.54 6.43
C LYS A 92 9.13 -10.99 6.45
N ALA A 93 9.25 -9.80 6.98
CA ALA A 93 10.55 -9.12 7.11
C ALA A 93 11.47 -9.86 8.08
#